data_e746f6e4f9e682ec44da98b4c7eb2996
#
_entry.id   e746f6e4f9e682ec44da98b4c7eb2996
#
_cell.length_a   1.000
_cell.length_b   1.000
_cell.length_c   1.000
_cell.angle_alpha   90.00
_cell.angle_beta   90.00
_cell.angle_gamma   90.00
#
_symmetry.space_group_name_H-M   'P 1'
#
loop_
_entity.id
_entity.type
_entity.pdbx_description
1 polymer ?
#
loop_
_entity_poly.entity_id
_entity_poly.type
_entity_poly.pdbx_seq_one_letter_code
_entity_poly.pdbx_strand_id
1 'polypeptide(L)'
;VLSVIKFKTEEEVISLANDTRHGLAAGIFSKSNSRCLRLSKAIHSGIVWVNTYRVVSPIAEFGGFKNSGYGRESGFQAIYDYTRPKTVWMNMSDEPASNPFVMK
;
A
#
# COMPACT_ATOMS: atom_id res chain seq x y z
N VAL A 1 2.99 27.57 -1.26
CA VAL A 1 1.56 27.75 -0.91
C VAL A 1 1.14 26.59 -0.01
N LEU A 2 0.44 26.88 1.10
CA LEU A 2 -0.06 25.90 2.05
C LEU A 2 -1.56 26.17 2.29
N SER A 3 -2.39 25.15 2.18
CA SER A 3 -3.80 25.22 2.56
C SER A 3 -3.97 24.76 4.01
N VAL A 4 -4.66 25.55 4.82
CA VAL A 4 -4.94 25.22 6.22
C VAL A 4 -6.45 25.11 6.41
N ILE A 5 -6.91 23.93 6.84
CA ILE A 5 -8.32 23.64 7.07
C ILE A 5 -8.51 23.27 8.53
N LYS A 6 -9.46 23.94 9.20
CA LYS A 6 -9.82 23.62 10.58
C LYS A 6 -10.86 22.50 10.61
N PHE A 7 -10.79 21.64 11.60
CA PHE A 7 -11.77 20.58 11.84
C PHE A 7 -12.12 20.52 13.34
N LYS A 8 -13.23 19.91 13.68
CA LYS A 8 -13.75 19.80 15.05
C LYS A 8 -13.75 18.36 15.56
N THR A 9 -13.98 17.38 14.69
CA THR A 9 -14.11 15.96 15.07
C THR A 9 -13.16 15.07 14.28
N GLU A 10 -12.94 13.83 14.75
CA GLU A 10 -12.13 12.83 14.03
C GLU A 10 -12.79 12.44 12.71
N GLU A 11 -14.10 12.32 12.67
CA GLU A 11 -14.86 11.97 11.46
C GLU A 11 -14.69 13.06 10.39
N GLU A 12 -14.77 14.31 10.79
CA GLU A 12 -14.58 15.45 9.89
C GLU A 12 -13.16 15.46 9.29
N VAL A 13 -12.12 15.29 10.12
CA VAL A 13 -10.75 15.29 9.59
C VAL A 13 -10.47 14.08 8.70
N ILE A 14 -11.04 12.91 8.98
CA ILE A 14 -10.93 11.73 8.11
C ILE A 14 -11.57 12.02 6.74
N SER A 15 -12.77 12.59 6.74
CA SER A 15 -13.46 12.97 5.53
C SER A 15 -12.65 13.96 4.71
N LEU A 16 -12.20 15.05 5.32
CA LEU A 16 -11.39 16.08 4.67
C LEU A 16 -10.05 15.53 4.15
N ALA A 17 -9.35 14.72 4.94
CA ALA A 17 -8.08 14.14 4.53
C ALA A 17 -8.23 13.15 3.36
N ASN A 18 -9.38 12.48 3.27
CA ASN A 18 -9.68 11.54 2.19
C ASN A 18 -10.33 12.20 0.96
N ASP A 19 -10.79 13.46 1.07
CA ASP A 19 -11.39 14.23 -0.03
C ASP A 19 -10.30 14.79 -0.96
N THR A 20 -9.54 13.88 -1.56
CA THR A 20 -8.52 14.16 -2.57
C THR A 20 -8.37 12.97 -3.49
N ARG A 21 -8.05 13.20 -4.75
CA ARG A 21 -7.72 12.13 -5.68
C ARG A 21 -6.30 11.56 -5.51
N HIS A 22 -5.49 12.15 -4.66
CA HIS A 22 -4.15 11.67 -4.34
C HIS A 22 -4.14 10.92 -3.01
N GLY A 23 -3.17 10.05 -2.82
CA GLY A 23 -3.01 9.26 -1.61
C GLY A 23 -1.59 8.74 -1.46
N LEU A 24 -0.56 9.61 -1.68
CA LEU A 24 0.81 9.18 -1.53
C LEU A 24 1.17 9.01 -0.06
N ALA A 25 1.00 10.06 0.72
CA ALA A 25 1.45 10.08 2.10
C ALA A 25 0.59 11.01 2.96
N ALA A 26 0.58 10.74 4.26
CA ALA A 26 -0.03 11.58 5.29
C ALA A 26 0.86 11.67 6.53
N GLY A 27 0.71 12.74 7.30
CA GLY A 27 1.36 12.91 8.59
C GLY A 27 0.33 13.20 9.68
N ILE A 28 0.45 12.51 10.82
CA ILE A 28 -0.44 12.66 11.98
C ILE A 28 0.40 13.09 13.18
N PHE A 29 0.02 14.19 13.82
CA PHE A 29 0.66 14.66 15.03
C PHE A 29 -0.36 14.70 16.17
N SER A 30 -0.19 13.87 17.19
CA SER A 30 -1.07 13.82 18.35
C SER A 30 -0.36 13.20 19.55
N LYS A 31 -0.74 13.65 20.76
CA LYS A 31 -0.30 13.02 22.01
C LYS A 31 -1.07 11.73 22.33
N SER A 32 -2.19 11.47 21.65
CA SER A 32 -3.01 10.27 21.86
C SER A 32 -2.63 9.18 20.86
N ASN A 33 -1.94 8.13 21.34
CA ASN A 33 -1.55 6.99 20.52
C ASN A 33 -2.78 6.25 19.93
N SER A 34 -3.86 6.14 20.69
CA SER A 34 -5.09 5.50 20.21
C SER A 34 -5.72 6.27 19.06
N ARG A 35 -5.71 7.60 19.13
CA ARG A 35 -6.14 8.47 18.02
C ARG A 35 -5.24 8.29 16.80
N CYS A 36 -3.93 8.34 16.98
CA CYS A 36 -2.98 8.11 15.90
C CYS A 36 -3.24 6.79 15.18
N LEU A 37 -3.49 5.72 15.94
CA LEU A 37 -3.77 4.39 15.37
C LEU A 37 -5.09 4.34 14.59
N ARG A 38 -6.16 4.97 15.11
CA ARG A 38 -7.43 5.05 14.37
C ARG A 38 -7.29 5.84 13.07
N LEU A 39 -6.67 7.02 13.15
CA LEU A 39 -6.49 7.88 11.99
C LEU A 39 -5.57 7.23 10.94
N SER A 40 -4.49 6.57 11.36
CA SER A 40 -3.58 5.91 10.42
C SER A 40 -4.25 4.79 9.61
N LYS A 41 -5.27 4.13 10.17
CA LYS A 41 -6.07 3.14 9.46
C LYS A 41 -7.15 3.74 8.57
N ALA A 42 -7.66 4.92 8.94
CA ALA A 42 -8.79 5.55 8.26
C ALA A 42 -8.35 6.46 7.09
N ILE A 43 -7.13 6.97 7.11
CA ILE A 43 -6.60 7.82 6.04
C ILE A 43 -6.12 6.97 4.88
N HIS A 44 -6.66 7.22 3.69
CA HIS A 44 -6.36 6.49 2.46
C HIS A 44 -5.08 7.02 1.78
N SER A 45 -3.94 6.72 2.38
CA SER A 45 -2.62 6.99 1.80
C SER A 45 -1.70 5.79 1.96
N GLY A 46 -0.75 5.63 1.04
CA GLY A 46 0.18 4.51 1.05
C GLY A 46 1.18 4.57 2.19
N ILE A 47 1.47 5.79 2.68
CA ILE A 47 2.37 6.02 3.81
C ILE A 47 1.67 6.92 4.81
N VAL A 48 1.76 6.56 6.09
CA VAL A 48 1.30 7.41 7.19
C VAL A 48 2.41 7.53 8.24
N TRP A 49 2.91 8.73 8.43
CA TRP A 49 3.84 9.04 9.51
C TRP A 49 3.07 9.50 10.75
N VAL A 50 3.50 9.04 11.90
CA VAL A 50 2.91 9.42 13.19
C VAL A 50 3.97 10.09 14.06
N ASN A 51 3.73 11.33 14.46
CA ASN A 51 4.64 12.16 15.24
C ASN A 51 6.06 12.29 14.66
N THR A 52 6.18 12.05 13.35
CA THR A 52 7.40 12.20 12.56
C THR A 52 7.01 12.56 11.13
N TYR A 53 7.97 12.84 10.27
CA TYR A 53 7.69 13.16 8.87
C TYR A 53 8.87 12.81 7.97
N ARG A 54 8.59 12.27 6.79
CA ARG A 54 9.56 11.93 5.74
C ARG A 54 10.63 10.92 6.13
N VAL A 55 10.38 10.11 7.15
CA VAL A 55 11.24 8.95 7.45
C VAL A 55 10.96 7.88 6.42
N VAL A 56 12.00 7.39 5.75
CA VAL A 56 11.94 6.31 4.77
C VAL A 56 12.93 5.22 5.15
N SER A 57 12.63 3.99 4.74
CA SER A 57 13.51 2.84 4.97
C SER A 57 13.54 1.98 3.71
N PRO A 58 14.71 1.47 3.29
CA PRO A 58 14.80 0.59 2.12
C PRO A 58 14.07 -0.75 2.29
N ILE A 59 13.74 -1.15 3.51
CA ILE A 59 12.99 -2.39 3.80
C ILE A 59 11.49 -2.17 3.95
N ALA A 60 11.03 -0.91 3.97
CA ALA A 60 9.62 -0.56 4.01
C ALA A 60 9.15 -0.12 2.62
N GLU A 61 8.01 -0.60 2.20
CA GLU A 61 7.41 -0.25 0.92
C GLU A 61 7.09 1.24 0.84
N PHE A 62 7.40 1.85 -0.29
CA PHE A 62 7.07 3.22 -0.61
C PHE A 62 6.17 3.25 -1.84
N GLY A 63 5.00 3.86 -1.74
CA GLY A 63 4.08 4.01 -2.87
C GLY A 63 2.74 4.56 -2.45
N GLY A 64 1.95 4.97 -3.43
CA GLY A 64 0.70 5.68 -3.22
C GLY A 64 -0.54 4.82 -3.35
N PHE A 65 -1.66 5.42 -2.94
CA PHE A 65 -3.02 4.99 -3.24
C PHE A 65 -3.65 5.97 -4.26
N LYS A 66 -4.82 5.64 -4.75
CA LYS A 66 -5.59 6.48 -5.68
C LYS A 66 -4.74 6.91 -6.89
N ASN A 67 -4.82 8.16 -7.33
CA ASN A 67 -4.06 8.66 -8.48
C ASN A 67 -2.56 8.89 -8.21
N SER A 68 -2.09 8.60 -6.99
CA SER A 68 -0.66 8.64 -6.68
C SER A 68 0.11 7.41 -7.20
N GLY A 69 -0.58 6.41 -7.74
CA GLY A 69 0.01 5.28 -8.47
C GLY A 69 -0.27 3.93 -7.82
N TYR A 70 0.11 2.86 -8.54
CA TYR A 70 -0.14 1.46 -8.16
C TYR A 70 1.11 0.74 -7.67
N GLY A 71 2.30 1.11 -8.18
CA GLY A 71 3.56 0.45 -7.88
C GLY A 71 4.05 0.70 -6.46
N ARG A 72 5.03 -0.08 -6.07
CA ARG A 72 5.76 0.09 -4.81
C ARG A 72 7.25 0.11 -5.10
N GLU A 73 7.94 1.03 -4.41
CA GLU A 73 9.40 1.05 -4.34
C GLU A 73 9.83 0.53 -2.98
N SER A 74 11.05 0.03 -2.89
CA SER A 74 11.61 -0.51 -1.66
C SER A 74 10.81 -1.71 -1.12
N GLY A 75 11.25 -2.27 0.00
CA GLY A 75 10.63 -3.46 0.57
C GLY A 75 10.73 -4.70 -0.32
N PHE A 76 10.24 -5.81 0.17
CA PHE A 76 10.26 -7.08 -0.56
C PHE A 76 9.31 -7.11 -1.76
N GLN A 77 8.20 -6.39 -1.69
CA GLN A 77 7.18 -6.40 -2.75
C GLN A 77 7.69 -5.80 -4.06
N ALA A 78 8.62 -4.84 -3.98
CA ALA A 78 9.21 -4.21 -5.16
C ALA A 78 9.87 -5.22 -6.12
N ILE A 79 10.35 -6.37 -5.63
CA ILE A 79 10.96 -7.39 -6.48
C ILE A 79 9.98 -7.95 -7.51
N TYR A 80 8.68 -7.99 -7.18
CA TYR A 80 7.66 -8.51 -8.11
C TYR A 80 7.42 -7.59 -9.31
N ASP A 81 7.71 -6.30 -9.19
CA ASP A 81 7.61 -5.35 -10.29
C ASP A 81 8.73 -5.55 -11.32
N TYR A 82 9.85 -6.15 -10.90
CA TYR A 82 11.04 -6.42 -11.75
C TYR A 82 11.18 -7.87 -12.16
N THR A 83 10.30 -8.75 -11.72
CA THR A 83 10.36 -10.19 -12.01
C THR A 83 9.05 -10.68 -12.62
N ARG A 84 9.11 -11.84 -13.27
CA ARG A 84 7.91 -12.53 -13.75
C ARG A 84 8.00 -14.00 -13.35
N PRO A 85 6.98 -14.55 -12.68
CA PRO A 85 6.94 -15.96 -12.37
C PRO A 85 6.81 -16.77 -13.67
N LYS A 86 7.51 -17.89 -13.73
CA LYS A 86 7.39 -18.88 -14.80
C LYS A 86 7.09 -20.23 -14.17
N THR A 87 5.99 -20.84 -14.56
CA THR A 87 5.66 -22.20 -14.14
C THR A 87 6.14 -23.20 -15.19
N VAL A 88 6.86 -24.22 -14.76
CA VAL A 88 7.32 -25.32 -15.63
C VAL A 88 6.75 -26.62 -15.06
N TRP A 89 6.01 -27.33 -15.89
CA TRP A 89 5.54 -28.68 -15.62
C TRP A 89 6.32 -29.65 -16.48
N MET A 90 7.00 -30.59 -15.84
CA MET A 90 7.78 -31.60 -16.55
C MET A 90 7.27 -32.97 -16.18
N ASN A 91 6.84 -33.75 -17.17
CA ASN A 91 6.59 -35.18 -16.98
C ASN A 91 7.94 -35.91 -17.00
N MET A 92 8.28 -36.56 -15.92
CA MET A 92 9.51 -37.36 -15.77
C MET A 92 9.26 -38.87 -16.08
N SER A 93 8.05 -39.25 -16.49
CA SER A 93 7.68 -40.60 -16.87
C SER A 93 7.90 -40.81 -18.37
N ASP A 94 8.31 -42.03 -18.76
CA ASP A 94 8.38 -42.46 -20.17
C ASP A 94 6.98 -42.78 -20.73
N GLU A 95 5.94 -42.83 -19.88
CA GLU A 95 4.57 -43.03 -20.30
C GLU A 95 3.98 -41.80 -21.00
N PRO A 96 3.07 -41.99 -21.97
CA PRO A 96 2.39 -40.86 -22.62
C PRO A 96 1.67 -39.98 -21.62
N ALA A 97 1.69 -38.67 -21.87
CA ALA A 97 0.96 -37.71 -21.04
C ALA A 97 -0.55 -38.02 -21.00
N SER A 98 -1.16 -37.91 -19.83
CA SER A 98 -2.61 -38.05 -19.70
C SER A 98 -3.34 -36.99 -20.54
N ASN A 99 -4.58 -37.33 -20.96
CA ASN A 99 -5.38 -36.41 -21.74
C ASN A 99 -5.52 -35.05 -21.04
N PRO A 100 -5.03 -33.95 -21.64
CA PRO A 100 -5.02 -32.64 -20.98
C PRO A 100 -6.42 -32.00 -20.83
N PHE A 101 -7.44 -32.56 -21.50
CA PHE A 101 -8.82 -32.10 -21.46
C PHE A 101 -9.67 -32.76 -20.37
N VAL A 102 -9.09 -33.71 -19.62
CA VAL A 102 -9.75 -34.37 -18.48
C VAL A 102 -9.08 -33.87 -17.21
N MET A 103 -9.72 -32.91 -16.53
CA MET A 103 -9.31 -32.52 -15.18
C MET A 103 -9.74 -33.59 -14.18
N LYS A 104 -8.80 -34.08 -13.37
CA LYS A 104 -9.03 -34.96 -12.24
C LYS A 104 -9.34 -34.19 -10.99
#